data_7d6cff9a5d060f61d680d1f22d166189
#
_entry.id   7d6cff9a5d060f61d680d1f22d166189
#
_cell.length_a   1.000
_cell.length_b   1.000
_cell.length_c   1.000
_cell.angle_alpha   90.00
_cell.angle_beta   90.00
_cell.angle_gamma   90.00
#
_symmetry.space_group_name_H-M   'P 1'
#
loop_
_entity.id
_entity.type
_entity.pdbx_description
1 polymer ?
#
loop_
_entity_poly.entity_id
_entity_poly.type
_entity_poly.pdbx_seq_one_letter_code
_entity_poly.pdbx_strand_id
1 'polypeptide(L)'
;MHLPELISDLAVILLTGGIVTVIFKKLNQPLVLGYILAGFLIGPYMPFFFNVTDSASISTWSEIGIIILMFGLGLEFNLHKLVSVGGTAIITALTEVGGMLLFGYLVGQALGWGTMDSVFLGGMLSMSSTTIIIKAFDDLGVRKERFAQLVFGTLVIEDIAGIFMMIILSTISVGQGISGMALALKLGMLVLYLALWLILGIYLLPTLLNKASPLMSDETLLVVSLGLCFGMVLLADALGFSSALGAFLAGSLLAGTVHAERVEHLTQGVKDLFGAVFFISVGMMLDPAMVVKYIVPILVLTIV
;
A
#
# COMPACT_ATOMS: atom_id res chain seq x y z
N MET A 1 -33.02 17.17 10.06
CA MET A 1 -31.63 16.84 10.40
C MET A 1 -31.02 16.32 9.13
N HIS A 2 -30.03 17.03 8.56
CA HIS A 2 -29.24 16.48 7.45
C HIS A 2 -28.10 15.65 8.07
N LEU A 3 -27.94 14.41 7.61
CA LEU A 3 -26.78 13.61 7.97
C LEU A 3 -25.51 14.32 7.43
N PRO A 4 -24.39 14.32 8.18
CA PRO A 4 -23.13 14.79 7.64
C PRO A 4 -22.78 14.08 6.33
N GLU A 5 -22.30 14.80 5.33
CA GLU A 5 -21.98 14.24 3.99
C GLU A 5 -21.06 13.02 4.09
N LEU A 6 -20.04 13.06 4.95
CA LEU A 6 -19.16 11.91 5.22
C LEU A 6 -19.89 10.62 5.57
N ILE A 7 -21.01 10.68 6.31
CA ILE A 7 -21.75 9.48 6.69
C ILE A 7 -22.55 8.94 5.51
N SER A 8 -23.18 9.82 4.72
CA SER A 8 -23.91 9.41 3.52
C SER A 8 -22.96 8.80 2.48
N ASP A 9 -21.78 9.39 2.29
CA ASP A 9 -20.76 8.91 1.37
C ASP A 9 -20.26 7.53 1.79
N LEU A 10 -19.95 7.35 3.08
CA LEU A 10 -19.54 6.05 3.59
C LEU A 10 -20.64 4.98 3.39
N ALA A 11 -21.90 5.33 3.57
CA ALA A 11 -22.99 4.40 3.33
C ALA A 11 -23.05 3.97 1.85
N VAL A 12 -22.94 4.91 0.91
CA VAL A 12 -22.90 4.62 -0.54
C VAL A 12 -21.69 3.75 -0.90
N ILE A 13 -20.50 4.09 -0.37
CA ILE A 13 -19.28 3.32 -0.58
C ILE A 13 -19.43 1.88 -0.11
N LEU A 14 -19.91 1.68 1.13
CA LEU A 14 -20.04 0.35 1.71
C LEU A 14 -21.13 -0.50 1.05
N LEU A 15 -22.29 0.09 0.73
CA LEU A 15 -23.36 -0.61 0.04
C LEU A 15 -22.91 -1.07 -1.36
N THR A 16 -22.29 -0.18 -2.12
CA THR A 16 -21.79 -0.50 -3.46
C THR A 16 -20.65 -1.52 -3.40
N GLY A 17 -19.71 -1.32 -2.47
CA GLY A 17 -18.62 -2.28 -2.22
C GLY A 17 -19.15 -3.67 -1.86
N GLY A 18 -20.16 -3.77 -1.00
CA GLY A 18 -20.80 -5.03 -0.63
C GLY A 18 -21.43 -5.75 -1.84
N ILE A 19 -22.19 -5.03 -2.66
CA ILE A 19 -22.81 -5.58 -3.87
C ILE A 19 -21.75 -6.10 -4.83
N VAL A 20 -20.71 -5.29 -5.10
CA VAL A 20 -19.64 -5.63 -6.03
C VAL A 20 -18.82 -6.82 -5.53
N THR A 21 -18.54 -6.90 -4.23
CA THR A 21 -17.85 -8.04 -3.63
C THR A 21 -18.55 -9.35 -3.94
N VAL A 22 -19.90 -9.39 -3.78
CA VAL A 22 -20.70 -10.59 -4.08
C VAL A 22 -20.61 -10.95 -5.57
N ILE A 23 -20.73 -9.96 -6.45
CA ILE A 23 -20.69 -10.15 -7.91
C ILE A 23 -19.29 -10.67 -8.34
N PHE A 24 -18.22 -10.00 -7.92
CA PHE A 24 -16.86 -10.36 -8.33
C PHE A 24 -16.41 -11.71 -7.75
N LYS A 25 -16.83 -12.03 -6.52
CA LYS A 25 -16.61 -13.36 -5.94
C LYS A 25 -17.31 -14.45 -6.75
N LYS A 26 -18.54 -14.20 -7.21
CA LYS A 26 -19.29 -15.14 -8.07
C LYS A 26 -18.63 -15.31 -9.44
N LEU A 27 -17.98 -14.26 -9.96
CA LEU A 27 -17.28 -14.27 -11.23
C LEU A 27 -15.84 -14.80 -11.12
N ASN A 28 -15.38 -15.20 -9.93
CA ASN A 28 -13.98 -15.58 -9.63
C ASN A 28 -12.96 -14.50 -10.06
N GLN A 29 -13.33 -13.21 -9.92
CA GLN A 29 -12.47 -12.09 -10.26
C GLN A 29 -11.88 -11.46 -8.99
N PRO A 30 -10.67 -10.82 -9.08
CA PRO A 30 -10.07 -10.10 -7.96
C PRO A 30 -10.98 -8.99 -7.45
N LEU A 31 -11.21 -8.95 -6.12
CA LEU A 31 -12.12 -7.99 -5.50
C LEU A 31 -11.67 -6.54 -5.69
N VAL A 32 -10.36 -6.32 -5.73
CA VAL A 32 -9.78 -4.97 -5.93
C VAL A 32 -10.25 -4.34 -7.23
N LEU A 33 -10.29 -5.10 -8.33
CA LEU A 33 -10.82 -4.60 -9.61
C LEU A 33 -12.28 -4.23 -9.50
N GLY A 34 -13.05 -5.00 -8.75
CA GLY A 34 -14.44 -4.71 -8.45
C GLY A 34 -14.61 -3.40 -7.69
N TYR A 35 -13.81 -3.19 -6.66
CA TYR A 35 -13.84 -1.96 -5.87
C TYR A 35 -13.50 -0.72 -6.70
N ILE A 36 -12.47 -0.79 -7.54
CA ILE A 36 -12.12 0.31 -8.45
C ILE A 36 -13.27 0.58 -9.43
N LEU A 37 -13.86 -0.46 -10.02
CA LEU A 37 -15.01 -0.31 -10.91
C LEU A 37 -16.23 0.27 -10.18
N ALA A 38 -16.51 -0.18 -8.97
CA ALA A 38 -17.58 0.38 -8.14
C ALA A 38 -17.37 1.88 -7.90
N GLY A 39 -16.16 2.27 -7.50
CA GLY A 39 -15.81 3.67 -7.29
C GLY A 39 -15.96 4.51 -8.56
N PHE A 40 -15.50 4.01 -9.70
CA PHE A 40 -15.68 4.66 -10.98
C PHE A 40 -17.16 4.92 -11.28
N LEU A 41 -18.04 3.97 -10.99
CA LEU A 41 -19.48 4.08 -11.25
C LEU A 41 -20.20 5.06 -10.31
N ILE A 42 -19.80 5.18 -9.04
CA ILE A 42 -20.43 6.08 -8.06
C ILE A 42 -19.67 7.40 -7.89
N GLY A 43 -18.57 7.58 -8.63
CA GLY A 43 -17.74 8.77 -8.57
C GLY A 43 -18.39 9.99 -9.21
N PRO A 44 -17.78 11.19 -9.00
CA PRO A 44 -18.34 12.47 -9.42
C PRO A 44 -18.47 12.63 -10.94
N TYR A 45 -17.77 11.81 -11.70
CA TYR A 45 -17.77 11.89 -13.17
C TYR A 45 -18.90 11.10 -13.84
N MET A 46 -19.65 10.30 -13.09
CA MET A 46 -20.75 9.49 -13.63
C MET A 46 -22.12 10.05 -13.22
N PRO A 47 -23.07 10.18 -14.14
CA PRO A 47 -24.37 10.81 -13.88
C PRO A 47 -25.38 9.82 -13.27
N PHE A 48 -25.03 9.07 -12.23
CA PHE A 48 -25.93 8.18 -11.52
C PHE A 48 -26.58 8.83 -10.29
N PHE A 49 -27.72 8.30 -9.83
CA PHE A 49 -28.54 8.88 -8.75
C PHE A 49 -27.88 8.93 -7.37
N PHE A 50 -26.85 8.13 -7.13
CA PHE A 50 -26.15 8.04 -5.85
C PHE A 50 -24.65 8.31 -6.06
N ASN A 51 -24.32 9.56 -6.36
CA ASN A 51 -22.94 9.93 -6.56
C ASN A 51 -22.34 10.53 -5.30
N VAL A 52 -21.13 10.13 -4.99
CA VAL A 52 -20.28 10.85 -4.06
C VAL A 52 -19.61 11.98 -4.83
N THR A 53 -19.96 13.22 -4.54
CA THR A 53 -19.50 14.38 -5.29
C THR A 53 -18.50 15.25 -4.54
N ASP A 54 -18.42 15.11 -3.22
CA ASP A 54 -17.48 15.87 -2.41
C ASP A 54 -16.07 15.29 -2.49
N SER A 55 -15.20 15.99 -3.22
CA SER A 55 -13.80 15.58 -3.38
C SER A 55 -13.01 15.56 -2.08
N ALA A 56 -13.37 16.38 -1.09
CA ALA A 56 -12.71 16.39 0.21
C ALA A 56 -13.03 15.11 1.01
N SER A 57 -14.29 14.68 0.97
CA SER A 57 -14.71 13.40 1.57
C SER A 57 -14.00 12.21 0.90
N ILE A 58 -13.96 12.17 -0.44
CA ILE A 58 -13.27 11.11 -1.19
C ILE A 58 -11.80 11.02 -0.79
N SER A 59 -11.11 12.16 -0.74
CA SER A 59 -9.70 12.23 -0.34
C SER A 59 -9.50 11.74 1.10
N THR A 60 -10.35 12.15 2.02
CA THR A 60 -10.29 11.75 3.44
C THR A 60 -10.46 10.23 3.58
N TRP A 61 -11.45 9.63 2.90
CA TRP A 61 -11.66 8.20 2.94
C TRP A 61 -10.51 7.42 2.31
N SER A 62 -9.95 7.93 1.21
CA SER A 62 -8.77 7.35 0.58
C SER A 62 -7.57 7.38 1.52
N GLU A 63 -7.35 8.49 2.23
CA GLU A 63 -6.22 8.64 3.16
C GLU A 63 -6.36 7.71 4.38
N ILE A 64 -7.53 7.64 5.00
CA ILE A 64 -7.77 6.68 6.08
C ILE A 64 -7.56 5.24 5.57
N GLY A 65 -8.07 4.93 4.39
CA GLY A 65 -7.93 3.61 3.79
C GLY A 65 -6.47 3.21 3.56
N ILE A 66 -5.65 4.10 2.99
CA ILE A 66 -4.22 3.80 2.76
C ILE A 66 -3.44 3.69 4.07
N ILE A 67 -3.76 4.48 5.09
CA ILE A 67 -3.15 4.37 6.42
C ILE A 67 -3.37 2.96 6.97
N ILE A 68 -4.60 2.48 6.99
CA ILE A 68 -4.93 1.15 7.52
C ILE A 68 -4.31 0.02 6.67
N LEU A 69 -4.31 0.16 5.33
CA LEU A 69 -3.65 -0.81 4.45
C LEU A 69 -2.14 -0.87 4.70
N MET A 70 -1.48 0.29 4.81
CA MET A 70 -0.04 0.35 5.06
C MET A 70 0.33 -0.18 6.44
N PHE A 71 -0.51 0.06 7.44
CA PHE A 71 -0.36 -0.54 8.76
C PHE A 71 -0.43 -2.08 8.68
N GLY A 72 -1.42 -2.63 7.97
CA GLY A 72 -1.54 -4.06 7.74
C GLY A 72 -0.33 -4.65 6.99
N LEU A 73 0.14 -3.98 5.94
CA LEU A 73 1.36 -4.38 5.23
C LEU A 73 2.59 -4.37 6.15
N GLY A 74 2.69 -3.36 7.03
CA GLY A 74 3.74 -3.29 8.04
C GLY A 74 3.70 -4.47 9.03
N LEU A 75 2.52 -4.93 9.45
CA LEU A 75 2.36 -6.11 10.31
C LEU A 75 2.84 -7.41 9.64
N GLU A 76 2.67 -7.54 8.33
CA GLU A 76 3.14 -8.68 7.55
C GLU A 76 4.66 -8.63 7.30
N PHE A 77 5.29 -7.47 7.51
CA PHE A 77 6.71 -7.25 7.26
C PHE A 77 7.60 -7.92 8.30
N ASN A 78 8.18 -9.06 7.93
CA ASN A 78 9.05 -9.84 8.81
C ASN A 78 10.50 -9.86 8.32
N LEU A 79 11.37 -9.13 9.01
CA LEU A 79 12.80 -9.08 8.71
C LEU A 79 13.50 -10.47 8.77
N HIS A 80 12.99 -11.42 9.55
CA HIS A 80 13.56 -12.76 9.63
C HIS A 80 13.34 -13.57 8.34
N LYS A 81 12.25 -13.31 7.60
CA LYS A 81 12.03 -13.94 6.29
C LYS A 81 13.10 -13.51 5.29
N LEU A 82 13.59 -12.27 5.38
CA LEU A 82 14.64 -11.74 4.52
C LEU A 82 15.96 -12.52 4.68
N VAL A 83 16.32 -12.89 5.90
CA VAL A 83 17.57 -13.62 6.18
C VAL A 83 17.54 -15.05 5.64
N SER A 84 16.33 -15.64 5.52
CA SER A 84 16.15 -17.00 4.99
C SER A 84 16.17 -17.10 3.46
N VAL A 85 16.14 -15.96 2.76
CA VAL A 85 16.12 -15.92 1.29
C VAL A 85 17.55 -16.12 0.75
N GLY A 86 17.72 -17.03 -0.19
CA GLY A 86 19.03 -17.34 -0.78
C GLY A 86 19.59 -16.20 -1.64
N GLY A 87 20.92 -16.08 -1.69
CA GLY A 87 21.59 -15.02 -2.45
C GLY A 87 21.19 -14.95 -3.94
N THR A 88 20.85 -16.06 -4.56
CA THR A 88 20.34 -16.10 -5.94
C THR A 88 19.02 -15.33 -6.08
N ALA A 89 18.07 -15.51 -5.16
CA ALA A 89 16.80 -14.79 -5.21
C ALA A 89 16.99 -13.27 -5.02
N ILE A 90 17.92 -12.87 -4.15
CA ILE A 90 18.27 -11.45 -3.96
C ILE A 90 18.82 -10.84 -5.25
N ILE A 91 19.77 -11.51 -5.91
CA ILE A 91 20.36 -11.02 -7.16
C ILE A 91 19.31 -10.96 -8.26
N THR A 92 18.46 -11.99 -8.37
CA THR A 92 17.36 -12.02 -9.35
C THR A 92 16.41 -10.86 -9.13
N ALA A 93 15.90 -10.65 -7.91
CA ALA A 93 14.99 -9.56 -7.58
C ALA A 93 15.60 -8.18 -7.84
N LEU A 94 16.84 -7.93 -7.40
CA LEU A 94 17.51 -6.65 -7.64
C LEU A 94 17.74 -6.37 -9.13
N THR A 95 18.06 -7.41 -9.91
CA THR A 95 18.22 -7.28 -11.37
C THR A 95 16.88 -7.00 -12.05
N GLU A 96 15.82 -7.69 -11.64
CA GLU A 96 14.47 -7.50 -12.15
C GLU A 96 13.93 -6.12 -11.81
N VAL A 97 13.91 -5.74 -10.53
CA VAL A 97 13.46 -4.42 -10.07
C VAL A 97 14.25 -3.29 -10.75
N GLY A 98 15.58 -3.40 -10.79
CA GLY A 98 16.44 -2.40 -11.44
C GLY A 98 16.22 -2.34 -12.96
N GLY A 99 16.07 -3.49 -13.61
CA GLY A 99 15.79 -3.60 -15.05
C GLY A 99 14.43 -3.02 -15.41
N MET A 100 13.37 -3.38 -14.67
CA MET A 100 12.01 -2.88 -14.90
C MET A 100 11.88 -1.39 -14.57
N LEU A 101 12.57 -0.92 -13.53
CA LEU A 101 12.62 0.51 -13.19
C LEU A 101 13.25 1.32 -14.34
N LEU A 102 14.39 0.86 -14.87
CA LEU A 102 15.04 1.49 -16.02
C LEU A 102 14.15 1.41 -17.28
N PHE A 103 13.58 0.24 -17.56
CA PHE A 103 12.73 0.03 -18.72
C PHE A 103 11.47 0.89 -18.67
N GLY A 104 10.75 0.90 -17.55
CA GLY A 104 9.57 1.74 -17.35
C GLY A 104 9.89 3.24 -17.42
N TYR A 105 11.06 3.64 -16.89
CA TYR A 105 11.55 5.01 -17.07
C TYR A 105 11.73 5.37 -18.55
N LEU A 106 12.38 4.51 -19.34
CA LEU A 106 12.59 4.73 -20.77
C LEU A 106 11.27 4.78 -21.55
N VAL A 107 10.32 3.90 -21.22
CA VAL A 107 8.97 3.91 -21.83
C VAL A 107 8.23 5.21 -21.48
N GLY A 108 8.28 5.66 -20.22
CA GLY A 108 7.68 6.93 -19.83
C GLY A 108 8.27 8.11 -20.58
N GLN A 109 9.60 8.17 -20.72
CA GLN A 109 10.28 9.20 -21.51
C GLN A 109 9.88 9.13 -23.01
N ALA A 110 9.79 7.93 -23.57
CA ALA A 110 9.35 7.73 -24.98
C ALA A 110 7.88 8.16 -25.20
N LEU A 111 7.03 8.06 -24.18
CA LEU A 111 5.67 8.56 -24.19
C LEU A 111 5.58 10.08 -23.94
N GLY A 112 6.72 10.75 -23.72
CA GLY A 112 6.79 12.20 -23.47
C GLY A 112 6.41 12.60 -22.04
N TRP A 113 6.46 11.69 -21.08
CA TRP A 113 6.14 11.96 -19.68
C TRP A 113 7.29 12.68 -18.98
N GLY A 114 6.96 13.39 -17.89
CA GLY A 114 7.96 14.03 -17.04
C GLY A 114 8.91 13.00 -16.39
N THR A 115 10.10 13.47 -15.97
CA THR A 115 11.11 12.59 -15.35
C THR A 115 10.55 11.84 -14.13
N MET A 116 9.81 12.53 -13.25
CA MET A 116 9.25 11.91 -12.06
C MET A 116 8.16 10.91 -12.39
N ASP A 117 7.24 11.25 -13.31
CA ASP A 117 6.18 10.34 -13.75
C ASP A 117 6.77 9.06 -14.35
N SER A 118 7.87 9.20 -15.12
CA SER A 118 8.59 8.07 -15.72
C SER A 118 9.28 7.20 -14.65
N VAL A 119 9.83 7.80 -13.60
CA VAL A 119 10.40 7.05 -12.47
C VAL A 119 9.31 6.31 -11.69
N PHE A 120 8.18 6.96 -11.42
CA PHE A 120 7.02 6.30 -10.78
C PHE A 120 6.49 5.15 -11.64
N LEU A 121 6.40 5.35 -12.97
CA LEU A 121 6.01 4.28 -13.89
C LEU A 121 6.94 3.08 -13.79
N GLY A 122 8.26 3.31 -13.82
CA GLY A 122 9.26 2.26 -13.66
C GLY A 122 9.11 1.52 -12.33
N GLY A 123 8.86 2.27 -11.25
CA GLY A 123 8.58 1.71 -9.93
C GLY A 123 7.33 0.85 -9.89
N MET A 124 6.24 1.28 -10.50
CA MET A 124 5.01 0.49 -10.57
C MET A 124 5.18 -0.78 -11.40
N LEU A 125 5.86 -0.71 -12.54
CA LEU A 125 6.08 -1.86 -13.42
C LEU A 125 7.05 -2.90 -12.83
N SER A 126 7.89 -2.50 -11.86
CA SER A 126 8.83 -3.42 -11.20
C SER A 126 8.19 -4.26 -10.09
N MET A 127 6.89 -4.11 -9.83
CA MET A 127 6.19 -4.85 -8.78
C MET A 127 5.32 -5.95 -9.37
N SER A 128 5.58 -7.19 -8.93
CA SER A 128 4.81 -8.37 -9.33
C SER A 128 3.68 -8.66 -8.33
N SER A 129 2.61 -9.31 -8.81
CA SER A 129 1.52 -9.72 -7.91
C SER A 129 1.79 -11.10 -7.31
N THR A 130 2.29 -11.12 -6.09
CA THR A 130 2.56 -12.35 -5.31
C THR A 130 1.35 -13.27 -5.26
N THR A 131 0.15 -12.73 -5.05
CA THR A 131 -1.10 -13.52 -4.97
C THR A 131 -1.43 -14.23 -6.28
N ILE A 132 -1.26 -13.54 -7.43
CA ILE A 132 -1.54 -14.12 -8.75
C ILE A 132 -0.54 -15.23 -9.06
N ILE A 133 0.74 -15.01 -8.77
CA ILE A 133 1.81 -15.97 -9.03
C ILE A 133 1.63 -17.23 -8.17
N ILE A 134 1.34 -17.07 -6.88
CA ILE A 134 1.09 -18.20 -5.96
C ILE A 134 -0.10 -19.03 -6.47
N LYS A 135 -1.20 -18.36 -6.82
CA LYS A 135 -2.39 -19.05 -7.34
C LYS A 135 -2.08 -19.80 -8.64
N ALA A 136 -1.36 -19.17 -9.57
CA ALA A 136 -0.97 -19.82 -10.82
C ALA A 136 -0.10 -21.07 -10.58
N PHE A 137 0.84 -21.02 -9.63
CA PHE A 137 1.67 -22.18 -9.29
C PHE A 137 0.87 -23.28 -8.59
N ASP A 138 -0.12 -22.94 -7.78
CA ASP A 138 -1.03 -23.92 -7.19
C ASP A 138 -1.91 -24.59 -8.26
N ASP A 139 -2.49 -23.82 -9.18
CA ASP A 139 -3.33 -24.31 -10.27
C ASP A 139 -2.54 -25.22 -11.25
N LEU A 140 -1.27 -24.92 -11.49
CA LEU A 140 -0.36 -25.71 -12.31
C LEU A 140 0.28 -26.90 -11.57
N GLY A 141 0.14 -26.98 -10.25
CA GLY A 141 0.73 -28.04 -9.41
C GLY A 141 2.26 -27.98 -9.29
N VAL A 142 2.87 -26.83 -9.63
CA VAL A 142 4.35 -26.64 -9.65
C VAL A 142 4.92 -25.94 -8.42
N ARG A 143 4.11 -25.66 -7.41
CA ARG A 143 4.51 -24.90 -6.20
C ARG A 143 5.72 -25.49 -5.47
N LYS A 144 5.97 -26.80 -5.55
CA LYS A 144 7.08 -27.49 -4.90
C LYS A 144 8.36 -27.55 -5.74
N GLU A 145 8.31 -27.09 -6.98
CA GLU A 145 9.45 -27.09 -7.87
C GLU A 145 10.54 -26.11 -7.43
N ARG A 146 11.80 -26.39 -7.76
CA ARG A 146 12.93 -25.52 -7.36
C ARG A 146 12.82 -24.09 -7.90
N PHE A 147 12.35 -23.95 -9.14
CA PHE A 147 12.15 -22.61 -9.71
C PHE A 147 11.05 -21.83 -9.00
N ALA A 148 9.97 -22.51 -8.55
CA ALA A 148 8.91 -21.86 -7.80
C ALA A 148 9.42 -21.34 -6.45
N GLN A 149 10.30 -22.08 -5.78
CA GLN A 149 10.94 -21.61 -4.53
C GLN A 149 11.84 -20.39 -4.79
N LEU A 150 12.56 -20.35 -5.92
CA LEU A 150 13.34 -19.18 -6.31
C LEU A 150 12.44 -17.97 -6.54
N VAL A 151 11.34 -18.14 -7.28
CA VAL A 151 10.35 -17.08 -7.54
C VAL A 151 9.74 -16.57 -6.22
N PHE A 152 9.37 -17.45 -5.29
CA PHE A 152 8.88 -17.00 -3.97
C PHE A 152 9.91 -16.17 -3.21
N GLY A 153 11.18 -16.58 -3.27
CA GLY A 153 12.27 -15.78 -2.68
C GLY A 153 12.42 -14.42 -3.37
N THR A 154 12.32 -14.37 -4.68
CA THR A 154 12.35 -13.14 -5.48
C THR A 154 11.20 -12.22 -5.10
N LEU A 155 9.97 -12.71 -5.06
CA LEU A 155 8.78 -11.94 -4.66
C LEU A 155 8.91 -11.31 -3.27
N VAL A 156 9.48 -12.04 -2.30
CA VAL A 156 9.74 -11.47 -0.95
C VAL A 156 10.70 -10.28 -1.02
N ILE A 157 11.73 -10.35 -1.86
CA ILE A 157 12.68 -9.24 -2.04
C ILE A 157 12.04 -8.08 -2.81
N GLU A 158 11.22 -8.37 -3.83
CA GLU A 158 10.44 -7.35 -4.56
C GLU A 158 9.52 -6.58 -3.63
N ASP A 159 8.76 -7.27 -2.77
CA ASP A 159 7.87 -6.63 -1.80
C ASP A 159 8.64 -5.65 -0.90
N ILE A 160 9.82 -6.07 -0.42
CA ILE A 160 10.70 -5.22 0.39
C ILE A 160 11.25 -4.04 -0.44
N ALA A 161 11.71 -4.30 -1.66
CA ALA A 161 12.20 -3.26 -2.56
C ALA A 161 11.09 -2.24 -2.88
N GLY A 162 9.85 -2.72 -3.08
CA GLY A 162 8.67 -1.89 -3.30
C GLY A 162 8.38 -0.95 -2.14
N ILE A 163 8.50 -1.43 -0.91
CA ILE A 163 8.34 -0.62 0.30
C ILE A 163 9.41 0.49 0.35
N PHE A 164 10.68 0.13 0.17
CA PHE A 164 11.76 1.13 0.15
C PHE A 164 11.58 2.13 -0.98
N MET A 165 11.21 1.67 -2.16
CA MET A 165 10.97 2.52 -3.33
C MET A 165 9.81 3.48 -3.07
N MET A 166 8.70 3.01 -2.50
CA MET A 166 7.56 3.85 -2.12
C MET A 166 7.97 4.94 -1.12
N ILE A 167 8.80 4.62 -0.12
CA ILE A 167 9.34 5.57 0.85
C ILE A 167 10.20 6.63 0.14
N ILE A 168 11.12 6.20 -0.71
CA ILE A 168 12.04 7.08 -1.44
C ILE A 168 11.26 7.99 -2.39
N LEU A 169 10.39 7.41 -3.22
CA LEU A 169 9.62 8.16 -4.21
C LEU A 169 8.66 9.15 -3.56
N SER A 170 7.97 8.77 -2.48
CA SER A 170 7.10 9.70 -1.75
C SER A 170 7.90 10.87 -1.16
N THR A 171 9.08 10.61 -0.61
CA THR A 171 9.97 11.64 -0.06
C THR A 171 10.47 12.60 -1.14
N ILE A 172 10.87 12.07 -2.31
CA ILE A 172 11.31 12.89 -3.45
C ILE A 172 10.14 13.72 -4.01
N SER A 173 8.96 13.14 -4.13
CA SER A 173 7.76 13.83 -4.65
C SER A 173 7.37 15.03 -3.79
N VAL A 174 7.40 14.89 -2.47
CA VAL A 174 7.17 16.01 -1.52
C VAL A 174 8.28 17.07 -1.62
N GLY A 175 9.50 16.66 -2.02
CA GLY A 175 10.67 17.53 -2.15
C GLY A 175 10.83 18.22 -3.52
N GLN A 176 9.89 18.11 -4.46
CA GLN A 176 10.00 18.76 -5.77
C GLN A 176 10.12 20.29 -5.63
N GLY A 177 11.16 20.85 -6.24
CA GLY A 177 11.51 22.28 -6.16
C GLY A 177 12.52 22.62 -5.05
N ILE A 178 13.04 21.65 -4.31
CA ILE A 178 14.04 21.86 -3.26
C ILE A 178 15.45 21.73 -3.86
N SER A 179 16.38 22.59 -3.41
CA SER A 179 17.80 22.49 -3.82
C SER A 179 18.40 21.14 -3.44
N GLY A 180 19.40 20.66 -4.20
CA GLY A 180 20.03 19.37 -3.95
C GLY A 180 20.55 19.19 -2.51
N MET A 181 21.03 20.27 -1.86
CA MET A 181 21.43 20.25 -0.46
C MET A 181 20.24 20.01 0.49
N ALA A 182 19.11 20.66 0.23
CA ALA A 182 17.90 20.48 1.04
C ALA A 182 17.31 19.08 0.86
N LEU A 183 17.40 18.49 -0.35
CA LEU A 183 17.03 17.11 -0.61
C LEU A 183 17.92 16.14 0.17
N ALA A 184 19.26 16.36 0.13
CA ALA A 184 20.21 15.53 0.88
C ALA A 184 19.94 15.60 2.41
N LEU A 185 19.61 16.78 2.94
CA LEU A 185 19.21 16.94 4.34
C LEU A 185 17.91 16.18 4.67
N LYS A 186 16.88 16.25 3.79
CA LYS A 186 15.63 15.49 3.97
C LYS A 186 15.87 13.98 3.96
N LEU A 187 16.69 13.48 3.03
CA LEU A 187 17.07 12.07 3.00
C LEU A 187 17.89 11.66 4.24
N GLY A 188 18.78 12.53 4.70
CA GLY A 188 19.52 12.34 5.97
C GLY A 188 18.58 12.28 7.18
N MET A 189 17.59 13.16 7.26
CA MET A 189 16.55 13.13 8.29
C MET A 189 15.68 11.87 8.19
N LEU A 190 15.35 11.41 7.00
CA LEU A 190 14.64 10.14 6.80
C LEU A 190 15.44 8.97 7.37
N VAL A 191 16.73 8.87 7.04
CA VAL A 191 17.60 7.81 7.57
C VAL A 191 17.71 7.88 9.09
N LEU A 192 17.86 9.09 9.65
CA LEU A 192 17.89 9.30 11.09
C LEU A 192 16.56 8.89 11.75
N TYR A 193 15.44 9.27 11.15
CA TYR A 193 14.10 8.91 11.62
C TYR A 193 13.89 7.39 11.60
N LEU A 194 14.26 6.73 10.49
CA LEU A 194 14.21 5.26 10.39
C LEU A 194 15.12 4.57 11.40
N ALA A 195 16.32 5.10 11.64
CA ALA A 195 17.25 4.55 12.63
C ALA A 195 16.71 4.69 14.07
N LEU A 196 16.22 5.87 14.44
CA LEU A 196 15.60 6.12 15.74
C LEU A 196 14.36 5.22 15.93
N TRP A 197 13.55 5.10 14.90
CA TRP A 197 12.38 4.25 14.90
C TRP A 197 12.75 2.77 15.09
N LEU A 198 13.75 2.26 14.38
CA LEU A 198 14.24 0.88 14.56
C LEU A 198 14.71 0.65 16.02
N ILE A 199 15.50 1.59 16.56
CA ILE A 199 16.03 1.47 17.92
C ILE A 199 14.90 1.50 18.95
N LEU A 200 14.00 2.48 18.86
CA LEU A 200 12.87 2.60 19.78
C LEU A 200 11.90 1.41 19.63
N GLY A 201 11.66 0.97 18.40
CA GLY A 201 10.76 -0.13 18.11
C GLY A 201 11.25 -1.47 18.59
N ILE A 202 12.53 -1.77 18.40
CA ILE A 202 13.12 -3.05 18.82
C ILE A 202 13.21 -3.15 20.36
N TYR A 203 13.51 -2.05 21.05
CA TYR A 203 13.76 -2.08 22.48
C TYR A 203 12.60 -1.58 23.34
N LEU A 204 11.96 -0.48 22.94
CA LEU A 204 10.95 0.18 23.77
C LEU A 204 9.57 -0.45 23.65
N LEU A 205 9.11 -0.70 22.42
CA LEU A 205 7.75 -1.16 22.17
C LEU A 205 7.49 -2.56 22.71
N PRO A 206 8.36 -3.59 22.51
CA PRO A 206 8.17 -4.90 23.11
C PRO A 206 8.16 -4.85 24.63
N THR A 207 9.01 -4.00 25.24
CA THR A 207 9.07 -3.84 26.68
C THR A 207 7.77 -3.25 27.25
N LEU A 208 7.22 -2.23 26.58
CA LEU A 208 5.96 -1.61 26.99
C LEU A 208 4.77 -2.57 26.82
N LEU A 209 4.67 -3.22 25.68
CA LEU A 209 3.59 -4.18 25.39
C LEU A 209 3.63 -5.39 26.33
N ASN A 210 4.82 -5.93 26.61
CA ASN A 210 4.96 -7.06 27.54
C ASN A 210 4.56 -6.69 28.98
N LYS A 211 4.88 -5.48 29.44
CA LYS A 211 4.43 -4.99 30.75
C LYS A 211 2.92 -4.77 30.81
N ALA A 212 2.33 -4.29 29.71
CA ALA A 212 0.89 -4.04 29.63
C ALA A 212 0.08 -5.29 29.29
N SER A 213 0.72 -6.34 28.78
CA SER A 213 0.08 -7.60 28.30
C SER A 213 -0.91 -8.22 29.29
N PRO A 214 -0.65 -8.29 30.63
CA PRO A 214 -1.61 -8.84 31.57
C PRO A 214 -2.93 -8.06 31.67
N LEU A 215 -2.94 -6.80 31.23
CA LEU A 215 -4.09 -5.90 31.24
C LEU A 215 -4.76 -5.78 29.86
N MET A 216 -4.18 -6.38 28.81
CA MET A 216 -4.65 -6.24 27.43
C MET A 216 -5.65 -7.32 27.03
N SER A 217 -6.94 -6.95 27.02
CA SER A 217 -7.98 -7.68 26.26
C SER A 217 -7.74 -7.52 24.76
N ASP A 218 -8.46 -8.29 23.92
CA ASP A 218 -8.40 -8.14 22.47
C ASP A 218 -8.83 -6.73 22.02
N GLU A 219 -9.87 -6.18 22.63
CA GLU A 219 -10.34 -4.82 22.39
C GLU A 219 -9.26 -3.79 22.72
N THR A 220 -8.64 -3.91 23.90
CA THR A 220 -7.58 -2.97 24.33
C THR A 220 -6.37 -3.05 23.38
N LEU A 221 -5.98 -4.27 22.98
CA LEU A 221 -4.86 -4.47 22.06
C LEU A 221 -5.14 -3.86 20.69
N LEU A 222 -6.36 -4.02 20.17
CA LEU A 222 -6.78 -3.39 18.90
C LEU A 222 -6.71 -1.87 18.99
N VAL A 223 -7.30 -1.28 20.05
CA VAL A 223 -7.30 0.18 20.22
C VAL A 223 -5.89 0.74 20.37
N VAL A 224 -5.03 0.08 21.16
CA VAL A 224 -3.63 0.50 21.35
C VAL A 224 -2.85 0.38 20.03
N SER A 225 -3.07 -0.68 19.26
CA SER A 225 -2.38 -0.89 17.98
C SER A 225 -2.78 0.18 16.94
N LEU A 226 -4.06 0.48 16.83
CA LEU A 226 -4.55 1.56 15.95
C LEU A 226 -4.12 2.93 16.47
N GLY A 227 -4.14 3.15 17.79
CA GLY A 227 -3.61 4.36 18.40
C GLY A 227 -2.14 4.60 18.10
N LEU A 228 -1.32 3.53 18.15
CA LEU A 228 0.09 3.59 17.73
C LEU A 228 0.20 3.92 16.23
N CYS A 229 -0.63 3.29 15.39
CA CYS A 229 -0.66 3.56 13.95
C CYS A 229 -0.89 5.06 13.68
N PHE A 230 -1.99 5.62 14.17
CA PHE A 230 -2.30 7.03 13.94
C PHE A 230 -1.32 7.98 14.65
N GLY A 231 -0.78 7.62 15.80
CA GLY A 231 0.29 8.36 16.47
C GLY A 231 1.55 8.48 15.63
N MET A 232 1.97 7.36 14.97
CA MET A 232 3.10 7.37 14.06
C MET A 232 2.82 8.11 12.75
N VAL A 233 1.57 8.10 12.27
CA VAL A 233 1.13 8.91 11.13
C VAL A 233 1.30 10.39 11.45
N LEU A 234 0.80 10.86 12.62
CA LEU A 234 0.95 12.24 13.06
C LEU A 234 2.43 12.64 13.19
N LEU A 235 3.26 11.74 13.72
CA LEU A 235 4.70 11.98 13.84
C LEU A 235 5.37 12.08 12.46
N ALA A 236 5.03 11.21 11.52
CA ALA A 236 5.57 11.24 10.17
C ALA A 236 5.18 12.55 9.45
N ASP A 237 3.90 12.94 9.53
CA ASP A 237 3.39 14.19 8.96
C ASP A 237 4.10 15.42 9.54
N ALA A 238 4.25 15.49 10.86
CA ALA A 238 4.98 16.57 11.54
C ALA A 238 6.45 16.68 11.11
N LEU A 239 7.06 15.57 10.66
CA LEU A 239 8.42 15.52 10.14
C LEU A 239 8.49 15.75 8.60
N GLY A 240 7.34 15.94 7.94
CA GLY A 240 7.23 16.17 6.50
C GLY A 240 7.37 14.89 5.66
N PHE A 241 7.02 13.73 6.23
CA PHE A 241 6.93 12.45 5.54
C PHE A 241 5.47 12.07 5.27
N SER A 242 5.26 11.04 4.44
CA SER A 242 3.91 10.59 4.12
C SER A 242 3.23 9.86 5.27
N SER A 243 1.90 10.03 5.38
CA SER A 243 1.04 9.28 6.32
C SER A 243 1.20 7.75 6.15
N ALA A 244 1.35 7.31 4.90
CA ALA A 244 1.57 5.91 4.55
C ALA A 244 2.85 5.35 5.18
N LEU A 245 3.95 6.11 5.19
CA LEU A 245 5.20 5.73 5.86
C LEU A 245 4.98 5.55 7.36
N GLY A 246 4.35 6.53 8.02
CA GLY A 246 4.09 6.45 9.45
C GLY A 246 3.29 5.20 9.84
N ALA A 247 2.24 4.91 9.08
CA ALA A 247 1.40 3.73 9.27
C ALA A 247 2.16 2.41 9.06
N PHE A 248 2.93 2.31 7.97
CA PHE A 248 3.78 1.15 7.68
C PHE A 248 4.78 0.88 8.80
N LEU A 249 5.45 1.94 9.27
CA LEU A 249 6.40 1.85 10.36
C LEU A 249 5.75 1.37 11.66
N ALA A 250 4.55 1.84 11.99
CA ALA A 250 3.80 1.37 13.15
C ALA A 250 3.50 -0.12 13.08
N GLY A 251 3.05 -0.60 11.91
CA GLY A 251 2.77 -2.02 11.67
C GLY A 251 4.02 -2.88 11.82
N SER A 252 5.13 -2.49 11.20
CA SER A 252 6.38 -3.26 11.24
C SER A 252 7.04 -3.27 12.62
N LEU A 253 6.80 -2.26 13.47
CA LEU A 253 7.17 -2.29 14.89
C LEU A 253 6.42 -3.39 15.63
N LEU A 254 5.11 -3.47 15.43
CA LEU A 254 4.27 -4.49 16.06
C LEU A 254 4.58 -5.89 15.54
N ALA A 255 4.95 -6.02 14.26
CA ALA A 255 5.40 -7.28 13.65
C ALA A 255 6.60 -7.91 14.37
N GLY A 256 7.46 -7.10 14.98
CA GLY A 256 8.60 -7.54 15.79
C GLY A 256 8.24 -8.00 17.23
N THR A 257 6.98 -7.95 17.63
CA THR A 257 6.54 -8.26 18.99
C THR A 257 5.93 -9.66 19.10
N VAL A 258 5.85 -10.18 20.31
CA VAL A 258 5.18 -11.47 20.59
C VAL A 258 3.67 -11.43 20.37
N HIS A 259 3.10 -10.24 20.18
CA HIS A 259 1.68 -10.02 19.93
C HIS A 259 1.35 -9.84 18.43
N ALA A 260 2.33 -9.95 17.55
CA ALA A 260 2.18 -9.67 16.11
C ALA A 260 0.99 -10.43 15.48
N GLU A 261 0.96 -11.76 15.60
CA GLU A 261 -0.13 -12.57 15.02
C GLU A 261 -1.51 -12.22 15.59
N ARG A 262 -1.56 -11.91 16.89
CA ARG A 262 -2.82 -11.51 17.54
C ARG A 262 -3.29 -10.15 17.03
N VAL A 263 -2.39 -9.17 16.88
CA VAL A 263 -2.71 -7.86 16.32
C VAL A 263 -3.14 -7.99 14.87
N GLU A 264 -2.43 -8.77 14.06
CA GLU A 264 -2.76 -9.03 12.66
C GLU A 264 -4.19 -9.60 12.54
N HIS A 265 -4.51 -10.63 13.33
CA HIS A 265 -5.85 -11.22 13.35
C HIS A 265 -6.93 -10.21 13.76
N LEU A 266 -6.70 -9.40 14.79
CA LEU A 266 -7.65 -8.40 15.28
C LEU A 266 -7.86 -7.25 14.30
N THR A 267 -6.83 -6.87 13.54
CA THR A 267 -6.89 -5.77 12.58
C THR A 267 -7.36 -6.21 11.19
N GLN A 268 -7.44 -7.50 10.90
CA GLN A 268 -7.78 -8.01 9.57
C GLN A 268 -9.12 -7.49 9.06
N GLY A 269 -10.17 -7.53 9.88
CA GLY A 269 -11.49 -7.00 9.48
C GLY A 269 -11.48 -5.50 9.21
N VAL A 270 -10.67 -4.74 9.97
CA VAL A 270 -10.48 -3.31 9.77
C VAL A 270 -9.73 -3.06 8.45
N LYS A 271 -8.67 -3.82 8.20
CA LYS A 271 -7.89 -3.77 6.95
C LYS A 271 -8.77 -4.08 5.74
N ASP A 272 -9.59 -5.12 5.80
CA ASP A 272 -10.47 -5.51 4.70
C ASP A 272 -11.53 -4.42 4.41
N LEU A 273 -12.15 -3.87 5.46
CA LEU A 273 -13.14 -2.80 5.34
C LEU A 273 -12.52 -1.53 4.72
N PHE A 274 -11.45 -1.02 5.31
CA PHE A 274 -10.84 0.22 4.84
C PHE A 274 -10.04 0.03 3.55
N GLY A 275 -9.58 -1.18 3.25
CA GLY A 275 -9.05 -1.54 1.94
C GLY A 275 -10.11 -1.40 0.83
N ALA A 276 -11.33 -1.89 1.07
CA ALA A 276 -12.43 -1.69 0.15
C ALA A 276 -12.74 -0.19 -0.03
N VAL A 277 -12.84 0.57 1.09
CA VAL A 277 -13.06 2.02 1.06
C VAL A 277 -11.97 2.73 0.24
N PHE A 278 -10.70 2.39 0.45
CA PHE A 278 -9.56 2.96 -0.29
C PHE A 278 -9.70 2.72 -1.80
N PHE A 279 -9.87 1.47 -2.23
CA PHE A 279 -9.93 1.15 -3.66
C PHE A 279 -11.17 1.72 -4.34
N ILE A 280 -12.30 1.81 -3.63
CA ILE A 280 -13.50 2.49 -4.14
C ILE A 280 -13.22 4.00 -4.27
N SER A 281 -12.58 4.63 -3.27
CA SER A 281 -12.22 6.04 -3.33
C SER A 281 -11.26 6.35 -4.48
N VAL A 282 -10.26 5.50 -4.70
CA VAL A 282 -9.35 5.60 -5.86
C VAL A 282 -10.13 5.48 -7.17
N GLY A 283 -11.09 4.54 -7.24
CA GLY A 283 -11.98 4.41 -8.40
C GLY A 283 -12.81 5.66 -8.69
N MET A 284 -13.30 6.35 -7.64
CA MET A 284 -14.05 7.61 -7.78
C MET A 284 -13.21 8.77 -8.34
N MET A 285 -11.89 8.73 -8.17
CA MET A 285 -10.97 9.73 -8.72
C MET A 285 -10.71 9.54 -10.22
N LEU A 286 -11.11 8.43 -10.82
CA LEU A 286 -10.91 8.15 -12.24
C LEU A 286 -11.87 8.97 -13.11
N ASP A 287 -11.31 9.86 -13.94
CA ASP A 287 -12.05 10.59 -14.95
C ASP A 287 -12.12 9.78 -16.25
N PRO A 288 -13.34 9.42 -16.75
CA PRO A 288 -13.49 8.71 -18.03
C PRO A 288 -12.82 9.42 -19.21
N ALA A 289 -12.80 10.75 -19.21
CA ALA A 289 -12.16 11.52 -20.28
C ALA A 289 -10.64 11.27 -20.32
N MET A 290 -10.02 11.03 -19.17
CA MET A 290 -8.59 10.70 -19.08
C MET A 290 -8.30 9.31 -19.65
N VAL A 291 -9.20 8.34 -19.45
CA VAL A 291 -9.05 6.99 -20.04
C VAL A 291 -9.01 7.08 -21.57
N VAL A 292 -9.91 7.86 -22.18
CA VAL A 292 -9.93 8.07 -23.61
C VAL A 292 -8.68 8.82 -24.09
N LYS A 293 -8.27 9.87 -23.38
CA LYS A 293 -7.10 10.68 -23.71
C LYS A 293 -5.80 9.87 -23.67
N TYR A 294 -5.67 8.95 -22.72
CA TYR A 294 -4.45 8.14 -22.50
C TYR A 294 -4.58 6.71 -23.01
N ILE A 295 -5.52 6.44 -23.93
CA ILE A 295 -5.75 5.09 -24.46
C ILE A 295 -4.49 4.48 -25.10
N VAL A 296 -3.68 5.30 -25.78
CA VAL A 296 -2.42 4.81 -26.40
C VAL A 296 -1.39 4.40 -25.34
N PRO A 297 -1.05 5.26 -24.34
CA PRO A 297 -0.23 4.83 -23.21
C PRO A 297 -0.76 3.57 -22.51
N ILE A 298 -2.07 3.47 -22.25
CA ILE A 298 -2.68 2.31 -21.60
C ILE A 298 -2.42 1.06 -22.44
N LEU A 299 -2.66 1.08 -23.74
CA LEU A 299 -2.43 -0.08 -24.63
C LEU A 299 -0.94 -0.44 -24.70
N VAL A 300 -0.04 0.54 -24.82
CA VAL A 300 1.41 0.30 -24.80
C VAL A 300 1.83 -0.40 -23.51
N LEU A 301 1.42 0.14 -22.37
CA LEU A 301 1.79 -0.42 -21.06
C LEU A 301 1.16 -1.80 -20.78
N THR A 302 0.02 -2.10 -21.41
CA THR A 302 -0.61 -3.43 -21.30
C THR A 302 0.16 -4.51 -22.09
N ILE A 303 0.87 -4.11 -23.15
CA ILE A 303 1.65 -5.03 -24.00
C ILE A 303 3.08 -5.19 -23.46
N VAL A 304 3.59 -4.17 -22.81
CA VAL A 304 4.92 -4.12 -22.19
C VAL A 304 4.95 -4.94 -20.91
#